data_f110f436b6b73cac2795de7b05525182
#
_entry.id   f110f436b6b73cac2795de7b05525182
#
_cell.length_a   1.000
_cell.length_b   1.000
_cell.length_c   1.000
_cell.angle_alpha   90.00
_cell.angle_beta   90.00
_cell.angle_gamma   90.00
#
_symmetry.space_group_name_H-M   'P 1'
#
loop_
_entity.id
_entity.type
_entity.pdbx_description
1 polymer ?
#
loop_
_entity_poly.entity_id
_entity_poly.type
_entity_poly.pdbx_seq_one_letter_code
_entity_poly.pdbx_strand_id
1 'polypeptide(L)'
;CGEIVESETRPESCPLCHASGDKFEEVVEEGVTWATEHVVGIAKDAPAEIVEGLRANFQGECTEVGMYLAMSRVAAREGYPEIALYWKEAALEEAEHAAKFAELLGECVSDSTEKNLSVRVAAENGATAGKFELAKMAKAANLDAIHDTVHEMAKDEARHGRAFAGLLKRYFGK
;
A
#
# COMPACT_ATOMS: atom_id res chain seq x y z
N CYS A 1 -20.43 -27.72 29.36
CA CYS A 1 -19.16 -28.32 28.87
C CYS A 1 -18.47 -27.46 27.81
N GLY A 2 -19.17 -26.49 27.22
CA GLY A 2 -18.58 -25.57 26.22
C GLY A 2 -18.55 -26.14 24.79
N GLU A 3 -19.26 -27.24 24.52
CA GLU A 3 -19.38 -27.77 23.17
C GLU A 3 -20.19 -26.82 22.29
N ILE A 4 -19.68 -26.53 21.08
CA ILE A 4 -20.35 -25.73 20.05
C ILE A 4 -20.88 -26.69 18.99
N VAL A 5 -22.19 -26.61 18.72
CA VAL A 5 -22.89 -27.46 17.75
C VAL A 5 -23.50 -26.57 16.67
N GLU A 6 -23.13 -26.78 15.41
CA GLU A 6 -23.80 -26.15 14.26
C GLU A 6 -25.05 -26.93 13.89
N SER A 7 -26.23 -26.31 14.00
CA SER A 7 -27.50 -26.95 13.71
C SER A 7 -28.56 -25.90 13.37
N GLU A 8 -29.46 -26.22 12.44
CA GLU A 8 -30.59 -25.33 12.08
C GLU A 8 -31.63 -25.23 13.20
N THR A 9 -31.65 -26.19 14.13
CA THR A 9 -32.56 -26.23 15.26
C THR A 9 -31.80 -26.54 16.55
N ARG A 10 -32.35 -26.12 17.70
CA ARG A 10 -31.76 -26.44 19.00
C ARG A 10 -31.62 -27.96 19.17
N PRO A 11 -30.41 -28.49 19.44
CA PRO A 11 -30.21 -29.90 19.69
C PRO A 11 -30.98 -30.39 20.91
N GLU A 12 -31.50 -31.61 20.87
CA GLU A 12 -32.23 -32.21 22.00
C GLU A 12 -31.29 -32.50 23.20
N SER A 13 -30.06 -32.85 22.91
CA SER A 13 -29.03 -33.09 23.94
C SER A 13 -27.63 -32.84 23.40
N CYS A 14 -26.68 -32.52 24.27
CA CYS A 14 -25.27 -32.34 23.94
C CYS A 14 -24.64 -33.66 23.50
N PRO A 15 -23.98 -33.75 22.33
CA PRO A 15 -23.36 -34.97 21.86
C PRO A 15 -22.18 -35.40 22.71
N LEU A 16 -21.55 -34.48 23.45
CA LEU A 16 -20.37 -34.74 24.27
C LEU A 16 -20.71 -35.10 25.73
N CYS A 17 -21.56 -34.32 26.40
CA CYS A 17 -21.83 -34.51 27.84
C CYS A 17 -23.27 -34.91 28.12
N HIS A 18 -24.12 -35.09 27.13
CA HIS A 18 -25.52 -35.49 27.23
C HIS A 18 -26.42 -34.56 28.04
N ALA A 19 -25.96 -33.31 28.26
CA ALA A 19 -26.79 -32.29 28.87
C ALA A 19 -28.03 -32.02 27.99
N SER A 20 -29.19 -31.77 28.61
CA SER A 20 -30.45 -31.49 27.92
C SER A 20 -30.36 -30.26 27.02
N GLY A 21 -31.09 -30.25 25.91
CA GLY A 21 -31.09 -29.17 24.94
C GLY A 21 -31.50 -27.80 25.48
N ASP A 22 -32.23 -27.75 26.60
CA ASP A 22 -32.54 -26.48 27.27
C ASP A 22 -31.32 -25.72 27.81
N LYS A 23 -30.16 -26.40 27.91
CA LYS A 23 -28.88 -25.83 28.32
C LYS A 23 -28.05 -25.24 27.17
N PHE A 24 -28.51 -25.39 25.93
CA PHE A 24 -27.88 -24.69 24.81
C PHE A 24 -28.33 -23.24 24.75
N GLU A 25 -27.36 -22.37 24.55
CA GLU A 25 -27.56 -20.97 24.23
C GLU A 25 -27.15 -20.75 22.78
N GLU A 26 -27.91 -19.96 22.03
CA GLU A 26 -27.53 -19.56 20.69
C GLU A 26 -26.31 -18.66 20.77
N VAL A 27 -25.22 -19.07 20.10
CA VAL A 27 -24.05 -18.22 19.92
C VAL A 27 -24.38 -17.24 18.82
N VAL A 28 -24.88 -16.08 19.18
CA VAL A 28 -24.99 -14.97 18.24
C VAL A 28 -23.55 -14.50 18.01
N GLU A 29 -23.06 -14.60 16.78
CA GLU A 29 -21.87 -13.86 16.37
C GLU A 29 -22.22 -12.36 16.45
N GLU A 30 -22.18 -11.81 17.66
CA GLU A 30 -22.06 -10.38 17.80
C GLU A 30 -20.69 -10.05 17.21
N GLY A 31 -20.70 -9.36 16.07
CA GLY A 31 -19.49 -8.93 15.42
C GLY A 31 -18.61 -8.25 16.46
N VAL A 32 -17.41 -8.77 16.68
CA VAL A 32 -16.48 -8.21 17.67
C VAL A 32 -16.19 -6.77 17.25
N THR A 33 -16.72 -5.82 18.00
CA THR A 33 -16.42 -4.41 17.80
C THR A 33 -15.10 -4.10 18.50
N TRP A 34 -14.08 -3.82 17.71
CA TRP A 34 -12.77 -3.43 18.26
C TRP A 34 -12.84 -1.99 18.78
N ALA A 35 -12.18 -1.74 19.90
CA ALA A 35 -12.18 -0.41 20.55
C ALA A 35 -11.56 0.69 19.66
N THR A 36 -10.65 0.29 18.75
CA THR A 36 -10.05 1.15 17.74
C THR A 36 -9.96 0.37 16.42
N GLU A 37 -10.60 0.89 15.38
CA GLU A 37 -10.42 0.38 14.03
C GLU A 37 -9.44 1.28 13.28
N HIS A 38 -8.41 0.67 12.71
CA HIS A 38 -7.52 1.37 11.80
C HIS A 38 -8.14 1.30 10.40
N VAL A 39 -8.81 2.38 10.01
CA VAL A 39 -9.54 2.47 8.73
C VAL A 39 -8.77 3.40 7.79
N VAL A 40 -8.57 2.95 6.54
CA VAL A 40 -8.00 3.81 5.50
C VAL A 40 -8.91 5.02 5.29
N GLY A 41 -8.33 6.22 5.37
CA GLY A 41 -9.07 7.48 5.22
C GLY A 41 -9.74 7.98 6.51
N ILE A 42 -9.27 7.56 7.68
CA ILE A 42 -9.82 8.01 8.97
C ILE A 42 -9.74 9.55 9.15
N ALA A 43 -8.80 10.21 8.46
CA ALA A 43 -8.66 11.67 8.51
C ALA A 43 -9.64 12.43 7.60
N LYS A 44 -10.51 11.74 6.86
CA LYS A 44 -11.41 12.33 5.85
C LYS A 44 -12.29 13.47 6.41
N ASP A 45 -12.76 13.33 7.65
CA ASP A 45 -13.63 14.29 8.32
C ASP A 45 -12.89 15.13 9.37
N ALA A 46 -11.55 15.10 9.38
CA ALA A 46 -10.73 15.91 10.27
C ALA A 46 -10.75 17.39 9.83
N PRO A 47 -10.43 18.34 10.76
CA PRO A 47 -10.26 19.74 10.40
C PRO A 47 -9.30 19.93 9.22
N ALA A 48 -9.61 20.89 8.33
CA ALA A 48 -8.84 21.09 7.09
C ALA A 48 -7.34 21.30 7.35
N GLU A 49 -6.98 22.04 8.38
CA GLU A 49 -5.60 22.30 8.79
C GLU A 49 -4.84 21.00 9.16
N ILE A 50 -5.53 20.02 9.75
CA ILE A 50 -4.95 18.70 10.05
C ILE A 50 -4.72 17.92 8.76
N VAL A 51 -5.72 17.88 7.87
CA VAL A 51 -5.61 17.18 6.58
C VAL A 51 -4.49 17.78 5.73
N GLU A 52 -4.36 19.10 5.68
CA GLU A 52 -3.28 19.82 4.99
C GLU A 52 -1.92 19.48 5.60
N GLY A 53 -1.81 19.44 6.93
CA GLY A 53 -0.61 18.99 7.62
C GLY A 53 -0.22 17.56 7.27
N LEU A 54 -1.18 16.62 7.24
CA LEU A 54 -0.94 15.24 6.84
C LEU A 54 -0.46 15.12 5.38
N ARG A 55 -1.08 15.89 4.45
CA ARG A 55 -0.64 15.92 3.04
C ARG A 55 0.78 16.47 2.89
N ALA A 56 1.12 17.54 3.63
CA ALA A 56 2.46 18.11 3.59
C ALA A 56 3.51 17.12 4.09
N ASN A 57 3.23 16.43 5.21
CA ASN A 57 4.12 15.39 5.71
C ASN A 57 4.21 14.21 4.72
N PHE A 58 3.11 13.70 4.20
CA PHE A 58 3.13 12.66 3.16
C PHE A 58 4.05 13.01 1.99
N GLN A 59 3.94 14.24 1.48
CA GLN A 59 4.80 14.72 0.38
C GLN A 59 6.27 14.83 0.82
N GLY A 60 6.52 15.28 2.04
CA GLY A 60 7.87 15.35 2.63
C GLY A 60 8.53 13.97 2.67
N GLU A 61 7.88 13.01 3.32
CA GLU A 61 8.37 11.64 3.46
C GLU A 61 8.65 10.97 2.10
N CYS A 62 7.71 11.08 1.14
CA CYS A 62 7.93 10.57 -0.22
C CYS A 62 9.16 11.18 -0.88
N THR A 63 9.44 12.46 -0.63
CA THR A 63 10.61 13.16 -1.16
C THR A 63 11.89 12.66 -0.49
N GLU A 64 11.87 12.49 0.83
CA GLU A 64 13.01 12.03 1.62
C GLU A 64 13.43 10.61 1.26
N VAL A 65 12.51 9.71 0.96
CA VAL A 65 12.83 8.37 0.40
C VAL A 65 13.77 8.48 -0.80
N GLY A 66 13.41 9.31 -1.77
CA GLY A 66 14.23 9.49 -2.98
C GLY A 66 15.56 10.15 -2.71
N MET A 67 15.58 11.19 -1.86
CA MET A 67 16.79 11.91 -1.48
C MET A 67 17.78 11.01 -0.74
N TYR A 68 17.32 10.28 0.28
CA TYR A 68 18.20 9.43 1.10
C TYR A 68 18.76 8.26 0.30
N LEU A 69 17.99 7.65 -0.60
CA LEU A 69 18.52 6.66 -1.53
C LEU A 69 19.59 7.24 -2.47
N ALA A 70 19.42 8.48 -2.94
CA ALA A 70 20.41 9.15 -3.75
C ALA A 70 21.70 9.48 -2.93
N MET A 71 21.53 9.99 -1.71
CA MET A 71 22.64 10.26 -0.76
C MET A 71 23.41 8.99 -0.41
N SER A 72 22.71 7.87 -0.20
CA SER A 72 23.32 6.56 -0.01
C SER A 72 24.26 6.18 -1.17
N ARG A 73 23.81 6.39 -2.42
CA ARG A 73 24.65 6.12 -3.61
C ARG A 73 25.87 7.05 -3.70
N VAL A 74 25.73 8.31 -3.30
CA VAL A 74 26.84 9.26 -3.24
C VAL A 74 27.87 8.78 -2.20
N ALA A 75 27.44 8.50 -0.97
CA ALA A 75 28.31 8.03 0.10
C ALA A 75 29.06 6.73 -0.29
N ALA A 76 28.37 5.80 -0.96
CA ALA A 76 29.01 4.57 -1.43
C ALA A 76 30.12 4.85 -2.47
N ARG A 77 29.89 5.77 -3.42
CA ARG A 77 30.89 6.15 -4.42
C ARG A 77 32.09 6.88 -3.81
N GLU A 78 31.88 7.62 -2.73
CA GLU A 78 32.93 8.31 -1.99
C GLU A 78 33.71 7.40 -1.04
N GLY A 79 33.29 6.15 -0.87
CA GLY A 79 33.94 5.16 -0.01
C GLY A 79 33.50 5.19 1.45
N TYR A 80 32.30 5.69 1.75
CA TYR A 80 31.69 5.71 3.08
C TYR A 80 30.56 4.67 3.22
N PRO A 81 30.87 3.37 3.26
CA PRO A 81 29.84 2.32 3.22
C PRO A 81 28.90 2.34 4.44
N GLU A 82 29.40 2.72 5.62
CA GLU A 82 28.58 2.83 6.83
C GLU A 82 27.54 3.96 6.69
N ILE A 83 27.93 5.11 6.17
CA ILE A 83 27.02 6.24 5.91
C ILE A 83 26.00 5.85 4.83
N ALA A 84 26.48 5.18 3.77
CA ALA A 84 25.60 4.71 2.69
C ALA A 84 24.52 3.74 3.21
N LEU A 85 24.90 2.83 4.10
CA LEU A 85 23.96 1.89 4.71
C LEU A 85 22.92 2.61 5.57
N TYR A 86 23.35 3.53 6.43
CA TYR A 86 22.45 4.30 7.28
C TYR A 86 21.42 5.12 6.48
N TRP A 87 21.88 5.83 5.42
CA TRP A 87 20.94 6.54 4.51
C TRP A 87 19.90 5.61 3.88
N LYS A 88 20.32 4.39 3.53
CA LYS A 88 19.38 3.42 2.96
C LYS A 88 18.37 2.92 3.98
N GLU A 89 18.77 2.70 5.21
CA GLU A 89 17.88 2.30 6.31
C GLU A 89 16.89 3.43 6.62
N ALA A 90 17.35 4.68 6.77
CA ALA A 90 16.50 5.83 6.96
C ALA A 90 15.46 5.99 5.83
N ALA A 91 15.88 5.81 4.57
CA ALA A 91 14.93 5.86 3.45
C ALA A 91 13.79 4.83 3.54
N LEU A 92 14.04 3.66 4.13
CA LEU A 92 12.99 2.65 4.35
C LEU A 92 12.07 3.04 5.52
N GLU A 93 12.60 3.70 6.55
CA GLU A 93 11.79 4.25 7.64
C GLU A 93 10.87 5.38 7.14
N GLU A 94 11.38 6.29 6.30
CA GLU A 94 10.54 7.34 5.68
C GLU A 94 9.47 6.76 4.75
N ALA A 95 9.76 5.64 4.07
CA ALA A 95 8.74 4.95 3.28
C ALA A 95 7.58 4.41 4.14
N GLU A 96 7.88 3.91 5.36
CA GLU A 96 6.87 3.48 6.33
C GLU A 96 6.07 4.68 6.88
N HIS A 97 6.72 5.83 7.12
CA HIS A 97 6.02 7.05 7.52
C HIS A 97 5.07 7.52 6.40
N ALA A 98 5.55 7.57 5.16
CA ALA A 98 4.72 7.91 4.01
C ALA A 98 3.51 6.97 3.87
N ALA A 99 3.70 5.66 4.05
CA ALA A 99 2.60 4.69 4.00
C ALA A 99 1.54 4.97 5.06
N LYS A 100 1.93 5.28 6.30
CA LYS A 100 1.01 5.63 7.38
C LYS A 100 0.22 6.91 7.07
N PHE A 101 0.86 7.96 6.55
CA PHE A 101 0.16 9.18 6.12
C PHE A 101 -0.79 8.91 4.96
N ALA A 102 -0.41 8.04 4.00
CA ALA A 102 -1.29 7.64 2.90
C ALA A 102 -2.54 6.91 3.40
N GLU A 103 -2.40 6.02 4.39
CA GLU A 103 -3.52 5.31 5.02
C GLU A 103 -4.42 6.26 5.80
N LEU A 104 -3.87 7.18 6.60
CA LEU A 104 -4.65 8.19 7.33
C LEU A 104 -5.49 9.05 6.37
N LEU A 105 -4.91 9.48 5.26
CA LEU A 105 -5.58 10.32 4.26
C LEU A 105 -6.59 9.54 3.41
N GLY A 106 -6.28 8.31 2.99
CA GLY A 106 -7.13 7.52 2.10
C GLY A 106 -7.32 8.13 0.71
N GLU A 107 -6.42 9.04 0.28
CA GLU A 107 -6.53 9.75 -0.99
C GLU A 107 -5.90 9.00 -2.15
N CYS A 108 -4.76 8.35 -1.93
CA CYS A 108 -4.02 7.60 -2.93
C CYS A 108 -4.09 6.08 -2.74
N VAL A 109 -4.65 5.62 -1.64
CA VAL A 109 -4.86 4.21 -1.29
C VAL A 109 -6.29 4.01 -0.79
N SER A 110 -6.87 2.83 -1.07
CA SER A 110 -8.17 2.42 -0.55
C SER A 110 -8.03 1.09 0.20
N ASP A 111 -9.03 0.73 0.97
CA ASP A 111 -9.17 -0.55 1.66
C ASP A 111 -9.48 -1.74 0.74
N SER A 112 -9.58 -1.50 -0.59
CA SER A 112 -9.83 -2.51 -1.61
C SER A 112 -8.59 -2.77 -2.45
N THR A 113 -8.01 -3.97 -2.34
CA THR A 113 -6.90 -4.41 -3.19
C THR A 113 -7.24 -4.38 -4.67
N GLU A 114 -8.46 -4.78 -5.05
CA GLU A 114 -8.96 -4.71 -6.43
C GLU A 114 -8.92 -3.29 -6.97
N LYS A 115 -9.46 -2.34 -6.19
CA LYS A 115 -9.48 -0.92 -6.56
C LYS A 115 -8.07 -0.35 -6.67
N ASN A 116 -7.19 -0.65 -5.70
CA ASN A 116 -5.80 -0.20 -5.72
C ASN A 116 -5.08 -0.71 -6.98
N LEU A 117 -5.20 -1.99 -7.33
CA LEU A 117 -4.63 -2.54 -8.56
C LEU A 117 -5.19 -1.85 -9.81
N SER A 118 -6.51 -1.69 -9.91
CA SER A 118 -7.17 -1.07 -11.07
C SER A 118 -6.68 0.36 -11.32
N VAL A 119 -6.63 1.17 -10.27
CA VAL A 119 -6.14 2.56 -10.36
C VAL A 119 -4.66 2.60 -10.75
N ARG A 120 -3.85 1.68 -10.20
CA ARG A 120 -2.42 1.64 -10.51
C ARG A 120 -2.13 1.21 -11.94
N VAL A 121 -2.89 0.27 -12.52
CA VAL A 121 -2.74 -0.09 -13.95
C VAL A 121 -2.83 1.14 -14.85
N ALA A 122 -3.84 2.00 -14.64
CA ALA A 122 -4.02 3.22 -15.42
C ALA A 122 -2.88 4.23 -15.17
N ALA A 123 -2.48 4.40 -13.91
CA ALA A 123 -1.42 5.33 -13.52
C ALA A 123 -0.05 4.91 -14.10
N GLU A 124 0.31 3.62 -14.07
CA GLU A 124 1.56 3.11 -14.66
C GLU A 124 1.59 3.29 -16.18
N ASN A 125 0.44 3.12 -16.85
CA ASN A 125 0.34 3.40 -18.28
C ASN A 125 0.62 4.88 -18.60
N GLY A 126 0.04 5.80 -17.83
CA GLY A 126 0.31 7.24 -17.94
C GLY A 126 1.77 7.59 -17.63
N ALA A 127 2.33 7.02 -16.56
CA ALA A 127 3.73 7.21 -16.17
C ALA A 127 4.70 6.70 -17.26
N THR A 128 4.40 5.55 -17.89
CA THR A 128 5.15 5.02 -19.03
C THR A 128 5.18 6.02 -20.18
N ALA A 129 4.02 6.53 -20.57
CA ALA A 129 3.91 7.49 -21.68
C ALA A 129 4.65 8.79 -21.37
N GLY A 130 4.46 9.36 -20.18
CA GLY A 130 5.11 10.61 -19.78
C GLY A 130 6.64 10.50 -19.74
N LYS A 131 7.17 9.42 -19.14
CA LYS A 131 8.63 9.19 -19.10
C LYS A 131 9.20 8.93 -20.50
N PHE A 132 8.46 8.23 -21.34
CA PHE A 132 8.91 7.98 -22.72
C PHE A 132 9.01 9.27 -23.55
N GLU A 133 8.04 10.18 -23.42
CA GLU A 133 8.11 11.49 -24.08
C GLU A 133 9.27 12.34 -23.53
N LEU A 134 9.49 12.36 -22.22
CA LEU A 134 10.65 13.04 -21.63
C LEU A 134 11.97 12.48 -22.14
N ALA A 135 12.09 11.16 -22.26
CA ALA A 135 13.28 10.52 -22.81
C ALA A 135 13.52 10.95 -24.27
N LYS A 136 12.48 11.03 -25.12
CA LYS A 136 12.59 11.55 -26.50
C LYS A 136 13.09 13.00 -26.53
N MET A 137 12.55 13.85 -25.65
CA MET A 137 12.98 15.24 -25.55
C MET A 137 14.45 15.35 -25.16
N ALA A 138 14.90 14.54 -24.18
CA ALA A 138 16.30 14.48 -23.77
C ALA A 138 17.22 14.02 -24.92
N LYS A 139 16.78 13.02 -25.71
CA LYS A 139 17.53 12.56 -26.89
C LYS A 139 17.66 13.64 -27.96
N ALA A 140 16.57 14.35 -28.23
CA ALA A 140 16.58 15.47 -29.20
C ALA A 140 17.51 16.62 -28.74
N ALA A 141 17.70 16.79 -27.44
CA ALA A 141 18.61 17.75 -26.84
C ALA A 141 20.07 17.24 -26.70
N ASN A 142 20.40 16.05 -27.17
CA ASN A 142 21.71 15.38 -27.05
C ASN A 142 22.10 15.14 -25.55
N LEU A 143 21.13 14.88 -24.69
CA LEU A 143 21.32 14.60 -23.26
C LEU A 143 21.21 13.08 -23.01
N ASP A 144 22.15 12.30 -23.54
CA ASP A 144 22.09 10.84 -23.56
C ASP A 144 21.97 10.22 -22.14
N ALA A 145 22.68 10.73 -21.15
CA ALA A 145 22.59 10.21 -19.77
C ALA A 145 21.18 10.37 -19.19
N ILE A 146 20.50 11.48 -19.49
CA ILE A 146 19.10 11.70 -19.06
C ILE A 146 18.16 10.80 -19.85
N HIS A 147 18.34 10.73 -21.18
CA HIS A 147 17.56 9.84 -22.03
C HIS A 147 17.61 8.40 -21.54
N ASP A 148 18.80 7.84 -21.36
CA ASP A 148 18.98 6.44 -20.98
C ASP A 148 18.34 6.14 -19.63
N THR A 149 18.55 7.01 -18.63
CA THR A 149 17.99 6.87 -17.29
C THR A 149 16.46 6.89 -17.33
N VAL A 150 15.87 7.88 -18.00
CA VAL A 150 14.39 8.04 -18.02
C VAL A 150 13.74 6.97 -18.89
N HIS A 151 14.40 6.55 -19.99
CA HIS A 151 13.91 5.48 -20.85
C HIS A 151 13.85 4.13 -20.12
N GLU A 152 14.87 3.78 -19.33
CA GLU A 152 14.83 2.57 -18.49
C GLU A 152 13.69 2.64 -17.45
N MET A 153 13.49 3.80 -16.81
CA MET A 153 12.33 4.00 -15.91
C MET A 153 11.00 3.80 -16.65
N ALA A 154 10.85 4.28 -17.88
CA ALA A 154 9.63 4.06 -18.67
C ALA A 154 9.35 2.58 -18.93
N LYS A 155 10.39 1.76 -19.12
CA LYS A 155 10.27 0.30 -19.25
C LYS A 155 9.85 -0.35 -17.93
N ASP A 156 10.35 0.14 -16.79
CA ASP A 156 9.95 -0.33 -15.47
C ASP A 156 8.47 -0.06 -15.22
N GLU A 157 7.98 1.15 -15.53
CA GLU A 157 6.55 1.47 -15.37
C GLU A 157 5.66 0.56 -16.25
N ALA A 158 6.10 0.30 -17.49
CA ALA A 158 5.38 -0.62 -18.38
C ALA A 158 5.36 -2.06 -17.83
N ARG A 159 6.43 -2.49 -17.14
CA ARG A 159 6.50 -3.79 -16.46
C ARG A 159 5.60 -3.83 -15.25
N HIS A 160 5.58 -2.77 -14.42
CA HIS A 160 4.69 -2.64 -13.26
C HIS A 160 3.22 -2.68 -13.71
N GLY A 161 2.84 -1.89 -14.70
CA GLY A 161 1.47 -1.86 -15.20
C GLY A 161 0.99 -3.22 -15.72
N ARG A 162 1.84 -3.95 -16.47
CA ARG A 162 1.52 -5.31 -16.93
C ARG A 162 1.40 -6.30 -15.76
N ALA A 163 2.25 -6.19 -14.75
CA ALA A 163 2.19 -7.05 -13.56
C ALA A 163 0.89 -6.80 -12.79
N PHE A 164 0.52 -5.54 -12.55
CA PHE A 164 -0.73 -5.18 -11.87
C PHE A 164 -1.96 -5.64 -12.65
N ALA A 165 -1.97 -5.47 -13.98
CA ALA A 165 -3.05 -5.98 -14.82
C ALA A 165 -3.17 -7.51 -14.76
N GLY A 166 -2.04 -8.22 -14.76
CA GLY A 166 -2.00 -9.68 -14.62
C GLY A 166 -2.55 -10.14 -13.26
N LEU A 167 -2.20 -9.46 -12.17
CA LEU A 167 -2.72 -9.73 -10.84
C LEU A 167 -4.22 -9.43 -10.74
N LEU A 168 -4.67 -8.30 -11.30
CA LEU A 168 -6.07 -7.94 -11.34
C LEU A 168 -6.91 -9.01 -12.06
N LYS A 169 -6.44 -9.46 -13.22
CA LYS A 169 -7.09 -10.54 -13.97
C LYS A 169 -7.11 -11.86 -13.19
N ARG A 170 -5.98 -12.23 -12.58
CA ARG A 170 -5.84 -13.51 -11.87
C ARG A 170 -6.74 -13.62 -10.65
N TYR A 171 -6.85 -12.57 -9.85
CA TYR A 171 -7.54 -12.63 -8.57
C TYR A 171 -8.97 -12.09 -8.61
N PHE A 172 -9.28 -11.20 -9.54
CA PHE A 172 -10.57 -10.52 -9.62
C PHE A 172 -11.30 -10.71 -10.96
N GLY A 173 -10.71 -11.43 -11.92
CA GLY A 173 -11.34 -11.79 -13.20
C GLY A 173 -11.55 -10.62 -14.18
N LYS A 174 -10.81 -9.52 -14.02
CA LYS A 174 -10.97 -8.26 -14.79
C LYS A 174 -9.77 -7.93 -15.66
#